data_c120e45169212db7e90176edaed36ccb
#
_entry.id   c120e45169212db7e90176edaed36ccb
#
_cell.length_a   1.000
_cell.length_b   1.000
_cell.length_c   1.000
_cell.angle_alpha   90.00
_cell.angle_beta   90.00
_cell.angle_gamma   90.00
#
_symmetry.space_group_name_H-M   'P 1'
#
loop_
_entity.id
_entity.type
_entity.pdbx_description
1 polymer ?
#
loop_
_entity_poly.entity_id
_entity_poly.type
_entity_poly.pdbx_seq_one_letter_code
_entity_poly.pdbx_strand_id
1 'polypeptide(L)'
;LSYQDQYPRSYYQPYNAQTNPEGYTEGNSTIREHTMLKNAVEFIYDEVPLELDVDGNDDGYVDNVTFLVSGSPDGWSDLLWPHRWSLFSFNVFLNGSIVDSYNLNLASGGYFNVGTLCHEFFHSLGGPDLYHYAGSGPTAAGGWDIMDGSSNTPQYMGAWMKHKYGNWIDCPEITQLGIYPLLPLQYQESSCFRINSPNSNNEFFVVEYRKKEGIYEVNTPGNYSGMLVYRINGNINGNADGPPDEVYVYRPGGTTYNNGNLNDAIFSAETGRTEINDSTDPSSFLYGDFPGGLNIQEIGFPGDIIEFVYWNIFVQTTISG
;
A
#
# COMPACT_ATOMS: atom_id res chain seq x y z
N LEU A 1 -8.35 5.35 26.91
CA LEU A 1 -8.47 4.28 27.93
C LEU A 1 -7.13 3.58 28.06
N SER A 2 -6.75 3.09 29.24
CA SER A 2 -5.45 2.45 29.46
C SER A 2 -5.60 1.21 30.33
N TYR A 3 -4.82 0.19 29.99
CA TYR A 3 -4.74 -1.09 30.68
C TYR A 3 -3.28 -1.35 31.08
N GLN A 4 -3.04 -1.87 32.28
CA GLN A 4 -1.74 -2.35 32.72
C GLN A 4 -1.78 -3.87 32.79
N ASP A 5 -1.02 -4.51 31.89
CA ASP A 5 -0.94 -5.97 31.88
C ASP A 5 -0.22 -6.50 33.14
N GLN A 6 -0.59 -7.71 33.58
CA GLN A 6 0.00 -8.36 34.75
C GLN A 6 1.42 -8.89 34.50
N TYR A 7 1.78 -9.12 33.24
CA TYR A 7 3.09 -9.64 32.88
C TYR A 7 4.04 -8.52 32.49
N PRO A 8 5.34 -8.66 32.77
CA PRO A 8 6.35 -7.72 32.31
C PRO A 8 6.56 -7.81 30.81
N ARG A 9 7.15 -6.77 30.24
CA ARG A 9 7.46 -6.71 28.80
C ARG A 9 8.27 -7.91 28.29
N SER A 10 9.22 -8.44 29.11
CA SER A 10 10.03 -9.62 28.80
C SER A 10 9.21 -10.88 28.49
N TYR A 11 8.00 -10.99 29.08
CA TYR A 11 7.07 -12.09 28.79
C TYR A 11 6.61 -12.08 27.32
N TYR A 12 6.55 -10.90 26.70
CA TYR A 12 6.14 -10.67 25.32
C TYR A 12 7.32 -10.54 24.33
N GLN A 13 8.53 -10.91 24.77
CA GLN A 13 9.73 -10.96 23.96
C GLN A 13 10.18 -12.40 23.74
N PRO A 14 11.02 -12.69 22.71
CA PRO A 14 11.47 -14.04 22.42
C PRO A 14 12.16 -14.73 23.59
N TYR A 15 11.91 -16.01 23.75
CA TYR A 15 12.58 -16.85 24.74
C TYR A 15 14.10 -16.90 24.52
N ASN A 16 14.85 -16.73 25.58
CA ASN A 16 16.28 -16.98 25.62
C ASN A 16 16.65 -17.61 26.98
N ALA A 17 17.22 -18.80 26.95
CA ALA A 17 17.53 -19.56 28.18
C ALA A 17 18.43 -18.81 29.17
N GLN A 18 19.26 -17.87 28.73
CA GLN A 18 20.20 -17.11 29.54
C GLN A 18 19.71 -15.72 29.90
N THR A 19 19.05 -15.03 28.97
CA THR A 19 18.69 -13.60 29.11
C THR A 19 17.19 -13.34 29.28
N ASN A 20 16.34 -14.26 28.81
CA ASN A 20 14.88 -14.11 28.90
C ASN A 20 14.17 -15.49 29.02
N PRO A 21 14.31 -16.22 30.15
CA PRO A 21 13.73 -17.57 30.30
C PRO A 21 12.18 -17.55 30.39
N GLU A 22 11.55 -16.40 30.61
CA GLU A 22 10.09 -16.24 30.63
C GLU A 22 9.51 -15.85 29.28
N GLY A 23 10.35 -15.58 28.29
CA GLY A 23 9.96 -15.16 26.94
C GLY A 23 9.09 -16.18 26.21
N TYR A 24 8.47 -15.74 25.11
CA TYR A 24 7.63 -16.61 24.29
C TYR A 24 8.45 -17.51 23.36
N THR A 25 7.85 -18.63 22.98
CA THR A 25 8.30 -19.52 21.91
C THR A 25 7.30 -19.44 20.75
N GLU A 26 7.66 -19.91 19.56
CA GLU A 26 6.74 -19.96 18.40
C GLU A 26 5.38 -20.61 18.73
N GLY A 27 5.38 -21.64 19.55
CA GLY A 27 4.15 -22.36 19.93
C GLY A 27 3.20 -21.60 20.85
N ASN A 28 3.62 -20.45 21.43
CA ASN A 28 2.76 -19.69 22.35
C ASN A 28 2.77 -18.16 22.13
N SER A 29 3.42 -17.70 21.07
CA SER A 29 3.46 -16.26 20.73
C SER A 29 2.06 -15.69 20.55
N THR A 30 1.30 -16.23 19.62
CA THR A 30 -0.07 -15.80 19.30
C THR A 30 -0.99 -15.78 20.52
N ILE A 31 -1.00 -16.85 21.33
CA ILE A 31 -1.90 -16.91 22.48
C ILE A 31 -1.53 -15.89 23.57
N ARG A 32 -0.25 -15.54 23.71
CA ARG A 32 0.18 -14.50 24.65
C ARG A 32 -0.29 -13.12 24.22
N GLU A 33 -0.10 -12.80 22.96
CA GLU A 33 -0.59 -11.55 22.38
C GLU A 33 -2.11 -11.44 22.52
N HIS A 34 -2.84 -12.41 21.99
CA HIS A 34 -4.29 -12.41 22.06
C HIS A 34 -4.84 -12.38 23.49
N THR A 35 -4.13 -13.00 24.47
CA THR A 35 -4.52 -12.91 25.88
C THR A 35 -4.37 -11.48 26.41
N MET A 36 -3.27 -10.80 26.08
CA MET A 36 -3.04 -9.40 26.45
C MET A 36 -4.13 -8.50 25.89
N LEU A 37 -4.41 -8.63 24.59
CA LEU A 37 -5.42 -7.81 23.90
C LEU A 37 -6.83 -8.07 24.43
N LYS A 38 -7.20 -9.35 24.62
CA LYS A 38 -8.45 -9.74 25.28
C LYS A 38 -8.59 -9.07 26.64
N ASN A 39 -7.59 -9.21 27.51
CA ASN A 39 -7.63 -8.64 28.84
C ASN A 39 -7.75 -7.12 28.84
N ALA A 40 -7.10 -6.46 27.87
CA ALA A 40 -7.21 -5.02 27.70
C ALA A 40 -8.62 -4.59 27.31
N VAL A 41 -9.27 -5.28 26.36
CA VAL A 41 -10.66 -4.98 25.96
C VAL A 41 -11.62 -5.24 27.12
N GLU A 42 -11.51 -6.38 27.80
CA GLU A 42 -12.37 -6.73 28.93
C GLU A 42 -12.21 -5.74 30.11
N PHE A 43 -10.98 -5.24 30.33
CA PHE A 43 -10.71 -4.26 31.39
C PHE A 43 -11.39 -2.92 31.15
N ILE A 44 -11.44 -2.46 29.89
CA ILE A 44 -12.01 -1.16 29.51
C ILE A 44 -13.51 -1.24 29.18
N TYR A 45 -14.11 -2.43 29.17
CA TYR A 45 -15.46 -2.69 28.65
C TYR A 45 -16.50 -1.73 29.22
N ASP A 46 -16.52 -1.55 30.55
CA ASP A 46 -17.49 -0.68 31.23
C ASP A 46 -17.22 0.84 31.07
N GLU A 47 -16.04 1.19 30.50
CA GLU A 47 -15.67 2.58 30.24
C GLU A 47 -16.00 3.02 28.81
N VAL A 48 -16.36 2.08 27.93
CA VAL A 48 -16.79 2.38 26.56
C VAL A 48 -18.27 2.74 26.56
N PRO A 49 -18.65 3.95 26.08
CA PRO A 49 -20.05 4.35 26.05
C PRO A 49 -20.89 3.37 25.22
N LEU A 50 -22.01 2.92 25.76
CA LEU A 50 -22.90 1.97 25.08
C LEU A 50 -23.52 2.55 23.80
N GLU A 51 -23.63 3.88 23.72
CA GLU A 51 -24.11 4.60 22.55
C GLU A 51 -23.06 4.76 21.45
N LEU A 52 -21.80 4.37 21.71
CA LEU A 52 -20.76 4.36 20.70
C LEU A 52 -21.04 3.22 19.74
N ASP A 53 -21.30 3.58 18.48
CA ASP A 53 -21.37 2.64 17.39
C ASP A 53 -19.95 2.13 17.09
N VAL A 54 -19.72 0.84 17.27
CA VAL A 54 -18.44 0.16 17.05
C VAL A 54 -18.48 -0.79 15.86
N ASP A 55 -19.65 -0.91 15.21
CA ASP A 55 -19.97 -1.84 14.12
C ASP A 55 -20.84 -1.09 13.09
N GLY A 56 -20.20 -0.16 12.37
CA GLY A 56 -20.86 0.78 11.49
C GLY A 56 -21.47 0.16 10.22
N ASN A 57 -21.17 -1.10 9.93
CA ASN A 57 -21.73 -1.86 8.80
C ASN A 57 -22.74 -2.93 9.23
N ASP A 58 -23.02 -3.07 10.56
CA ASP A 58 -23.95 -4.03 11.15
C ASP A 58 -23.62 -5.51 10.83
N ASP A 59 -22.33 -5.87 10.71
CA ASP A 59 -21.92 -7.25 10.41
C ASP A 59 -21.68 -8.12 11.67
N GLY A 60 -21.79 -7.55 12.86
CA GLY A 60 -21.62 -8.20 14.14
C GLY A 60 -20.17 -8.19 14.65
N TYR A 61 -19.27 -7.51 13.94
CA TYR A 61 -17.89 -7.32 14.33
C TYR A 61 -17.57 -5.85 14.60
N VAL A 62 -16.67 -5.61 15.54
CA VAL A 62 -16.10 -4.27 15.74
C VAL A 62 -15.25 -3.92 14.54
N ASP A 63 -15.49 -2.76 13.90
CA ASP A 63 -14.78 -2.34 12.68
C ASP A 63 -13.26 -2.39 12.83
N ASN A 64 -12.74 -1.85 13.93
CA ASN A 64 -11.33 -1.95 14.29
C ASN A 64 -11.06 -1.54 15.73
N VAL A 65 -10.09 -2.19 16.38
CA VAL A 65 -9.51 -1.76 17.65
C VAL A 65 -8.03 -1.49 17.49
N THR A 66 -7.59 -0.27 17.80
CA THR A 66 -6.17 0.08 17.78
C THR A 66 -5.58 0.02 19.18
N PHE A 67 -4.58 -0.84 19.37
CA PHE A 67 -3.81 -0.97 20.59
C PHE A 67 -2.51 -0.18 20.48
N LEU A 68 -2.24 0.66 21.46
CA LEU A 68 -0.98 1.41 21.58
C LEU A 68 -0.19 0.87 22.77
N VAL A 69 0.79 0.04 22.48
CA VAL A 69 1.62 -0.61 23.51
C VAL A 69 2.79 0.28 23.91
N SER A 70 2.94 0.52 25.22
CA SER A 70 4.04 1.35 25.73
C SER A 70 5.40 0.69 25.51
N GLY A 71 6.35 1.44 24.99
CA GLY A 71 7.75 1.04 24.78
C GLY A 71 8.11 0.78 23.32
N SER A 72 9.37 0.37 23.09
CA SER A 72 9.94 0.00 21.79
C SER A 72 10.00 -1.52 21.66
N PRO A 73 10.22 -2.11 20.47
CA PRO A 73 10.32 -3.56 20.31
C PRO A 73 11.55 -4.18 21.01
N ASP A 74 12.55 -3.37 21.42
CA ASP A 74 13.78 -3.82 22.10
C ASP A 74 14.53 -4.93 21.35
N GLY A 75 14.68 -4.77 20.06
CA GLY A 75 15.16 -5.77 19.13
C GLY A 75 14.04 -6.45 18.37
N TRP A 76 14.35 -7.43 17.56
CA TRP A 76 13.35 -8.17 16.79
C TRP A 76 12.42 -8.96 17.73
N SER A 77 11.11 -8.74 17.55
CA SER A 77 10.06 -9.41 18.30
C SER A 77 8.86 -9.62 17.39
N ASP A 78 8.35 -10.84 17.30
CA ASP A 78 7.17 -11.18 16.51
C ASP A 78 5.85 -10.72 17.16
N LEU A 79 5.88 -10.24 18.41
CA LEU A 79 4.71 -9.77 19.12
C LEU A 79 4.66 -8.26 19.27
N LEU A 80 5.78 -7.65 19.66
CA LEU A 80 5.83 -6.23 20.00
C LEU A 80 6.36 -5.43 18.80
N TRP A 81 5.59 -5.42 17.72
CA TRP A 81 5.90 -4.64 16.53
C TRP A 81 4.60 -4.12 15.89
N PRO A 82 4.60 -3.02 15.12
CA PRO A 82 3.38 -2.55 14.47
C PRO A 82 2.87 -3.57 13.45
N HIS A 83 1.60 -3.93 13.55
CA HIS A 83 0.93 -4.82 12.59
C HIS A 83 -0.59 -4.77 12.73
N ARG A 84 -1.30 -5.22 11.72
CA ARG A 84 -2.73 -5.52 11.72
C ARG A 84 -2.96 -7.03 11.73
N TRP A 85 -3.86 -7.52 12.61
CA TRP A 85 -4.23 -8.92 12.61
C TRP A 85 -5.67 -9.14 13.11
N SER A 86 -6.02 -10.42 13.41
CA SER A 86 -7.33 -10.88 13.86
C SER A 86 -7.21 -11.58 15.22
N LEU A 87 -8.11 -11.24 16.14
CA LEU A 87 -8.14 -11.79 17.51
C LEU A 87 -8.88 -13.14 17.57
N PHE A 88 -8.56 -14.05 16.70
CA PHE A 88 -9.28 -15.32 16.50
C PHE A 88 -9.17 -16.34 17.66
N SER A 89 -8.25 -16.15 18.61
CA SER A 89 -8.08 -17.10 19.72
C SER A 89 -9.18 -17.01 20.77
N PHE A 90 -9.95 -15.93 20.79
CA PHE A 90 -10.99 -15.68 21.79
C PHE A 90 -12.19 -14.96 21.16
N ASN A 91 -13.39 -15.25 21.69
CA ASN A 91 -14.56 -14.41 21.42
C ASN A 91 -14.61 -13.28 22.47
N VAL A 92 -14.16 -12.11 22.08
CA VAL A 92 -14.17 -10.90 22.91
C VAL A 92 -15.24 -9.97 22.38
N PHE A 93 -16.06 -9.41 23.26
CA PHE A 93 -17.18 -8.54 22.86
C PHE A 93 -16.96 -7.11 23.34
N LEU A 94 -17.38 -6.15 22.52
CA LEU A 94 -17.45 -4.74 22.84
C LEU A 94 -18.79 -4.19 22.32
N ASN A 95 -19.62 -3.61 23.20
CA ASN A 95 -20.97 -3.11 22.87
C ASN A 95 -21.85 -4.11 22.09
N GLY A 96 -21.62 -5.42 22.25
CA GLY A 96 -22.42 -6.48 21.62
C GLY A 96 -21.78 -7.07 20.35
N SER A 97 -20.79 -6.42 19.76
CA SER A 97 -20.08 -6.88 18.56
C SER A 97 -18.75 -7.56 18.91
N ILE A 98 -18.30 -8.51 18.09
CA ILE A 98 -17.08 -9.29 18.32
C ILE A 98 -15.85 -8.44 17.92
N VAL A 99 -14.86 -8.36 18.81
CA VAL A 99 -13.54 -7.78 18.50
C VAL A 99 -12.74 -8.83 17.78
N ASP A 100 -12.52 -8.63 16.48
CA ASP A 100 -11.69 -9.49 15.62
C ASP A 100 -10.53 -8.69 15.01
N SER A 101 -10.82 -7.68 14.20
CA SER A 101 -9.81 -6.86 13.55
C SER A 101 -9.14 -5.90 14.55
N TYR A 102 -7.81 -5.93 14.60
CA TYR A 102 -7.05 -4.99 15.41
C TYR A 102 -5.78 -4.50 14.74
N ASN A 103 -5.35 -3.31 15.14
CA ASN A 103 -4.03 -2.77 14.85
C ASN A 103 -3.23 -2.68 16.14
N LEU A 104 -2.01 -3.21 16.15
CA LEU A 104 -1.08 -3.02 17.25
C LEU A 104 0.00 -2.02 16.83
N ASN A 105 0.23 -1.00 17.66
CA ASN A 105 1.26 0.01 17.46
C ASN A 105 2.10 0.18 18.73
N LEU A 106 3.33 0.68 18.59
CA LEU A 106 4.23 0.93 19.70
C LEU A 106 4.34 2.42 20.01
N ALA A 107 4.23 2.80 21.29
CA ALA A 107 4.18 4.20 21.72
C ALA A 107 5.52 4.93 21.69
N SER A 108 6.64 4.27 21.39
CA SER A 108 7.98 4.88 21.47
C SER A 108 8.94 4.40 20.38
N GLY A 109 10.11 5.01 20.33
CA GLY A 109 11.21 4.59 19.44
C GLY A 109 11.03 4.96 17.96
N GLY A 110 10.17 5.94 17.66
CA GLY A 110 9.90 6.33 16.27
C GLY A 110 8.91 5.41 15.53
N TYR A 111 8.45 4.35 16.18
CA TYR A 111 7.48 3.41 15.62
C TYR A 111 6.04 3.96 15.61
N PHE A 112 5.71 4.85 16.54
CA PHE A 112 4.42 5.52 16.54
C PHE A 112 4.51 6.82 15.74
N ASN A 113 4.11 6.74 14.51
CA ASN A 113 4.02 7.89 13.61
C ASN A 113 2.80 7.75 12.70
N VAL A 114 2.40 8.85 12.09
CA VAL A 114 1.18 8.89 11.26
C VAL A 114 1.28 7.95 10.06
N GLY A 115 2.47 7.80 9.48
CA GLY A 115 2.68 6.89 8.33
C GLY A 115 2.42 5.43 8.69
N THR A 116 3.03 4.95 9.78
CA THR A 116 2.81 3.59 10.27
C THR A 116 1.35 3.36 10.64
N LEU A 117 0.74 4.31 11.37
CA LEU A 117 -0.67 4.18 11.75
C LEU A 117 -1.60 4.11 10.53
N CYS A 118 -1.38 4.95 9.51
CA CYS A 118 -2.17 4.91 8.28
C CYS A 118 -1.95 3.63 7.48
N HIS A 119 -0.72 3.10 7.44
CA HIS A 119 -0.38 1.83 6.82
C HIS A 119 -1.18 0.69 7.46
N GLU A 120 -1.04 0.51 8.79
CA GLU A 120 -1.73 -0.56 9.52
C GLU A 120 -3.26 -0.42 9.45
N PHE A 121 -3.76 0.82 9.50
CA PHE A 121 -5.20 1.06 9.40
C PHE A 121 -5.75 0.73 8.01
N PHE A 122 -4.97 0.94 6.95
CA PHE A 122 -5.40 0.58 5.60
C PHE A 122 -5.54 -0.93 5.40
N HIS A 123 -4.79 -1.75 6.13
CA HIS A 123 -5.03 -3.20 6.17
C HIS A 123 -6.42 -3.54 6.71
N SER A 124 -6.96 -2.79 7.64
CA SER A 124 -8.34 -2.99 8.14
C SER A 124 -9.40 -2.68 7.08
N LEU A 125 -9.06 -1.84 6.09
CA LEU A 125 -9.90 -1.59 4.92
C LEU A 125 -9.69 -2.61 3.79
N GLY A 126 -8.85 -3.63 4.01
CA GLY A 126 -8.56 -4.69 3.05
C GLY A 126 -7.36 -4.45 2.15
N GLY A 127 -6.63 -3.35 2.32
CA GLY A 127 -5.41 -3.06 1.53
C GLY A 127 -4.26 -4.00 1.91
N PRO A 128 -3.59 -4.64 0.94
CA PRO A 128 -2.45 -5.52 1.19
C PRO A 128 -1.14 -4.74 1.23
N ASP A 129 -0.07 -5.39 1.72
CA ASP A 129 1.30 -4.92 1.57
C ASP A 129 1.76 -4.92 0.12
N LEU A 130 2.55 -3.91 -0.23
CA LEU A 130 3.20 -3.78 -1.53
C LEU A 130 4.71 -4.05 -1.48
N TYR A 131 5.26 -4.45 -0.34
CA TYR A 131 6.64 -4.93 -0.21
C TYR A 131 6.68 -6.47 -0.13
N HIS A 132 7.82 -7.06 -0.52
CA HIS A 132 8.00 -8.51 -0.51
C HIS A 132 8.42 -9.00 0.87
N TYR A 133 7.68 -9.91 1.49
CA TYR A 133 8.01 -10.49 2.79
C TYR A 133 9.30 -11.32 2.76
N ALA A 134 9.56 -12.02 1.68
CA ALA A 134 10.80 -12.78 1.50
C ALA A 134 12.02 -11.91 1.17
N GLY A 135 11.84 -10.60 0.96
CA GLY A 135 12.90 -9.69 0.54
C GLY A 135 13.54 -10.04 -0.82
N SER A 136 12.84 -10.82 -1.65
CA SER A 136 13.30 -11.27 -2.96
C SER A 136 12.76 -10.39 -4.08
N GLY A 137 13.55 -10.26 -5.17
CA GLY A 137 13.15 -9.46 -6.32
C GLY A 137 13.35 -7.95 -6.13
N PRO A 138 13.03 -7.16 -7.17
CA PRO A 138 13.09 -5.71 -7.13
C PRO A 138 12.00 -5.14 -6.22
N THR A 139 12.29 -4.02 -5.55
CA THR A 139 11.26 -3.22 -4.86
C THR A 139 10.21 -2.80 -5.87
N ALA A 140 8.96 -3.11 -5.61
CA ALA A 140 7.89 -2.93 -6.60
C ALA A 140 7.38 -1.49 -6.67
N ALA A 141 6.98 -0.90 -5.55
CA ALA A 141 6.44 0.46 -5.47
C ALA A 141 7.31 1.40 -4.63
N GLY A 142 7.96 0.91 -3.56
CA GLY A 142 8.80 1.71 -2.68
C GLY A 142 8.06 2.88 -2.06
N GLY A 143 8.76 3.98 -1.84
CA GLY A 143 8.18 5.21 -1.26
C GLY A 143 7.10 5.90 -2.11
N TRP A 144 6.68 5.35 -3.25
CA TRP A 144 5.56 5.85 -4.03
C TRP A 144 4.19 5.45 -3.47
N ASP A 145 4.17 4.44 -2.61
CA ASP A 145 2.94 4.01 -1.93
C ASP A 145 3.20 3.74 -0.45
N ILE A 146 2.30 4.19 0.41
CA ILE A 146 2.40 3.98 1.87
C ILE A 146 2.40 2.51 2.24
N MET A 147 1.83 1.63 1.39
CA MET A 147 1.77 0.19 1.64
C MET A 147 3.05 -0.57 1.26
N ASP A 148 4.04 0.09 0.62
CA ASP A 148 5.39 -0.45 0.43
C ASP A 148 6.39 0.20 1.40
N GLY A 149 6.33 1.53 1.54
CA GLY A 149 7.23 2.25 2.43
C GLY A 149 6.59 3.49 3.04
N SER A 150 6.26 3.44 4.33
CA SER A 150 5.64 4.56 5.03
C SER A 150 6.66 5.59 5.49
N SER A 151 6.36 6.86 5.28
CA SER A 151 7.13 8.01 5.77
C SER A 151 6.44 8.69 6.94
N ASN A 152 7.18 9.41 7.74
CA ASN A 152 6.64 10.34 8.73
C ASN A 152 7.05 11.78 8.34
N THR A 153 6.23 12.54 7.76
CA THR A 153 4.82 12.54 7.35
C THR A 153 4.56 11.53 6.22
N PRO A 154 3.39 10.87 6.22
CA PRO A 154 3.10 9.90 5.18
C PRO A 154 2.94 10.54 3.80
N GLN A 155 3.29 9.82 2.76
CA GLN A 155 2.87 10.09 1.40
C GLN A 155 1.48 9.49 1.13
N TYR A 156 0.83 9.90 0.03
CA TYR A 156 -0.38 9.22 -0.42
C TYR A 156 -0.07 7.82 -0.94
N MET A 157 -1.04 6.91 -0.80
CA MET A 157 -1.05 5.67 -1.56
C MET A 157 -1.38 5.96 -3.04
N GLY A 158 -0.97 5.06 -3.92
CA GLY A 158 -1.23 5.15 -5.35
C GLY A 158 -2.72 5.08 -5.70
N ALA A 159 -3.07 5.57 -6.88
CA ALA A 159 -4.44 5.62 -7.36
C ALA A 159 -5.10 4.24 -7.40
N TRP A 160 -4.35 3.20 -7.78
CA TRP A 160 -4.88 1.83 -7.80
C TRP A 160 -5.31 1.34 -6.43
N MET A 161 -4.52 1.58 -5.39
CA MET A 161 -4.85 1.21 -4.02
C MET A 161 -6.07 1.98 -3.50
N LYS A 162 -6.15 3.29 -3.80
CA LYS A 162 -7.33 4.11 -3.48
C LYS A 162 -8.59 3.63 -4.19
N HIS A 163 -8.46 3.21 -5.46
CA HIS A 163 -9.58 2.72 -6.27
C HIS A 163 -10.05 1.34 -5.80
N LYS A 164 -9.14 0.35 -5.80
CA LYS A 164 -9.49 -1.06 -5.59
C LYS A 164 -9.89 -1.36 -4.16
N TYR A 165 -9.11 -0.89 -3.19
CA TYR A 165 -9.28 -1.24 -1.78
C TYR A 165 -10.00 -0.15 -0.98
N GLY A 166 -9.73 1.11 -1.28
CA GLY A 166 -10.37 2.23 -0.60
C GLY A 166 -11.75 2.58 -1.13
N ASN A 167 -12.00 2.29 -2.41
CA ASN A 167 -13.20 2.78 -3.13
C ASN A 167 -13.39 4.31 -3.00
N TRP A 168 -12.28 5.05 -2.94
CA TRP A 168 -12.28 6.50 -2.70
C TRP A 168 -12.23 7.32 -3.98
N ILE A 169 -11.74 6.73 -5.07
CA ILE A 169 -11.63 7.37 -6.38
C ILE A 169 -12.03 6.41 -7.48
N ASP A 170 -12.54 6.97 -8.58
CA ASP A 170 -12.73 6.23 -9.82
C ASP A 170 -11.43 6.18 -10.62
N CYS A 171 -11.18 5.05 -11.30
CA CYS A 171 -10.06 4.87 -12.22
C CYS A 171 -10.62 4.46 -13.60
N PRO A 172 -11.16 5.42 -14.38
CA PRO A 172 -11.84 5.11 -15.62
C PRO A 172 -10.88 4.56 -16.68
N GLU A 173 -11.42 3.66 -17.52
CA GLU A 173 -10.66 3.06 -18.61
C GLU A 173 -10.57 3.98 -19.82
N ILE A 174 -9.35 4.20 -20.33
CA ILE A 174 -9.13 4.82 -21.63
C ILE A 174 -9.33 3.78 -22.74
N THR A 175 -10.33 3.98 -23.57
CA THR A 175 -10.64 3.12 -24.73
C THR A 175 -10.47 3.80 -26.07
N GLN A 176 -10.23 5.12 -26.08
CA GLN A 176 -10.13 5.93 -27.29
C GLN A 176 -8.74 6.56 -27.39
N LEU A 177 -8.27 6.78 -28.62
CA LEU A 177 -7.08 7.60 -28.87
C LEU A 177 -7.39 9.06 -28.55
N GLY A 178 -6.46 9.78 -27.95
CA GLY A 178 -6.70 11.18 -27.63
C GLY A 178 -5.74 11.78 -26.63
N ILE A 179 -6.02 13.03 -26.28
CA ILE A 179 -5.31 13.78 -25.23
C ILE A 179 -6.10 13.63 -23.93
N TYR A 180 -5.41 13.32 -22.86
CA TYR A 180 -6.00 13.09 -21.55
C TYR A 180 -5.34 13.97 -20.49
N PRO A 181 -6.11 14.80 -19.78
CA PRO A 181 -5.62 15.57 -18.65
C PRO A 181 -5.67 14.72 -17.37
N LEU A 182 -4.67 14.87 -16.53
CA LEU A 182 -4.64 14.34 -15.17
C LEU A 182 -4.56 15.49 -14.18
N LEU A 183 -5.44 15.48 -13.19
CA LEU A 183 -5.35 16.31 -12.00
C LEU A 183 -4.41 15.64 -10.98
N PRO A 184 -3.75 16.40 -10.09
CA PRO A 184 -2.96 15.82 -9.02
C PRO A 184 -3.77 14.82 -8.18
N LEU A 185 -3.14 13.73 -7.75
CA LEU A 185 -3.78 12.62 -7.01
C LEU A 185 -4.51 13.06 -5.72
N GLN A 186 -4.18 14.21 -5.17
CA GLN A 186 -4.87 14.80 -4.02
C GLN A 186 -6.30 15.29 -4.34
N TYR A 187 -6.62 15.54 -5.62
CA TYR A 187 -7.97 15.81 -6.08
C TYR A 187 -8.60 14.48 -6.50
N GLN A 188 -9.81 14.19 -6.05
CA GLN A 188 -10.43 12.88 -6.25
C GLN A 188 -10.89 12.62 -7.68
N GLU A 189 -11.20 13.65 -8.45
CA GLU A 189 -11.70 13.55 -9.82
C GLU A 189 -10.55 13.60 -10.85
N SER A 190 -10.63 12.77 -11.89
CA SER A 190 -9.69 12.78 -13.02
C SER A 190 -8.21 12.71 -12.63
N SER A 191 -7.91 12.04 -11.52
CA SER A 191 -6.54 11.92 -11.00
C SER A 191 -5.80 10.68 -11.50
N CYS A 192 -6.50 9.76 -12.14
CA CYS A 192 -5.93 8.54 -12.73
C CYS A 192 -6.77 8.01 -13.90
N PHE A 193 -6.12 7.16 -14.70
CA PHE A 193 -6.76 6.36 -15.74
C PHE A 193 -6.19 4.95 -15.78
N ARG A 194 -7.04 3.99 -16.14
CA ARG A 194 -6.65 2.63 -16.50
C ARG A 194 -6.51 2.51 -18.01
N ILE A 195 -5.49 1.74 -18.46
CA ILE A 195 -5.25 1.43 -19.87
C ILE A 195 -4.98 -0.08 -19.98
N ASN A 196 -5.81 -0.81 -20.70
CA ASN A 196 -5.63 -2.24 -20.86
C ASN A 196 -4.43 -2.55 -21.76
N SER A 197 -3.68 -3.59 -21.39
CA SER A 197 -2.65 -4.14 -22.28
C SER A 197 -3.31 -4.89 -23.43
N PRO A 198 -2.88 -4.67 -24.68
CA PRO A 198 -3.33 -5.52 -25.79
C PRO A 198 -2.74 -6.94 -25.74
N ASN A 199 -1.72 -7.16 -24.90
CA ASN A 199 -0.94 -8.39 -24.83
C ASN A 199 -1.28 -9.25 -23.59
N SER A 200 -2.19 -8.78 -22.72
CA SER A 200 -2.61 -9.51 -21.50
C SER A 200 -4.06 -9.25 -21.17
N ASN A 201 -4.74 -10.28 -20.69
CA ASN A 201 -6.08 -10.14 -20.12
C ASN A 201 -6.06 -9.83 -18.62
N ASN A 202 -4.91 -9.98 -17.96
CA ASN A 202 -4.77 -9.90 -16.51
C ASN A 202 -3.93 -8.70 -16.07
N GLU A 203 -2.97 -8.30 -16.92
CA GLU A 203 -2.11 -7.15 -16.64
C GLU A 203 -2.55 -5.95 -17.48
N PHE A 204 -2.54 -4.79 -16.85
CA PHE A 204 -2.91 -3.51 -17.44
C PHE A 204 -2.09 -2.40 -16.80
N PHE A 205 -2.28 -1.18 -17.26
CA PHE A 205 -1.56 -0.01 -16.78
C PHE A 205 -2.50 0.93 -16.05
N VAL A 206 -1.96 1.61 -15.05
CA VAL A 206 -2.61 2.75 -14.39
C VAL A 206 -1.66 3.93 -14.45
N VAL A 207 -2.19 5.09 -14.79
CA VAL A 207 -1.46 6.36 -14.81
C VAL A 207 -2.08 7.31 -13.82
N GLU A 208 -1.26 8.07 -13.10
CA GLU A 208 -1.69 9.09 -12.15
C GLU A 208 -0.76 10.29 -12.18
N TYR A 209 -1.20 11.42 -11.66
CA TYR A 209 -0.34 12.61 -11.52
C TYR A 209 0.06 12.82 -10.06
N ARG A 210 1.37 12.75 -9.81
CA ARG A 210 2.01 13.06 -8.52
C ARG A 210 2.59 14.47 -8.56
N LYS A 211 2.01 15.36 -7.77
CA LYS A 211 2.47 16.76 -7.68
C LYS A 211 3.14 16.98 -6.34
N LYS A 212 4.41 17.35 -6.36
CA LYS A 212 5.22 17.62 -5.16
C LYS A 212 4.81 18.91 -4.48
N GLU A 213 3.61 18.89 -3.91
CA GLU A 213 3.09 20.01 -3.11
C GLU A 213 2.31 19.49 -1.89
N GLY A 214 2.12 20.37 -0.91
CA GLY A 214 1.45 20.00 0.34
C GLY A 214 2.32 19.10 1.23
N ILE A 215 1.76 18.67 2.37
CA ILE A 215 2.53 17.98 3.41
C ILE A 215 2.76 16.50 3.13
N TYR A 216 1.99 15.90 2.24
CA TYR A 216 2.05 14.45 1.97
C TYR A 216 2.92 14.11 0.75
N GLU A 217 2.81 14.84 -0.35
CA GLU A 217 3.52 14.51 -1.59
C GLU A 217 4.99 14.97 -1.62
N VAL A 218 5.38 15.88 -0.75
CA VAL A 218 6.79 16.35 -0.68
C VAL A 218 7.77 15.25 -0.32
N ASN A 219 7.32 14.18 0.34
CA ASN A 219 8.14 13.05 0.80
C ASN A 219 8.16 11.87 -0.18
N THR A 220 7.45 11.94 -1.31
CA THR A 220 7.57 10.91 -2.36
C THR A 220 8.97 10.88 -2.96
N PRO A 221 9.42 9.77 -3.56
CA PRO A 221 10.75 9.67 -4.14
C PRO A 221 11.04 10.74 -5.22
N GLY A 222 12.31 11.04 -5.41
CA GLY A 222 12.77 12.03 -6.40
C GLY A 222 12.42 13.48 -6.08
N ASN A 223 12.64 14.37 -7.05
CA ASN A 223 12.51 15.83 -6.88
C ASN A 223 11.47 16.47 -7.82
N TYR A 224 10.87 15.70 -8.71
CA TYR A 224 10.03 16.21 -9.78
C TYR A 224 8.56 15.85 -9.57
N SER A 225 7.69 16.71 -10.04
CA SER A 225 6.26 16.42 -10.25
C SER A 225 6.06 15.82 -11.64
N GLY A 226 5.03 15.00 -11.82
CA GLY A 226 4.69 14.45 -13.13
C GLY A 226 3.83 13.20 -13.06
N MET A 227 3.67 12.56 -14.19
CA MET A 227 2.91 11.33 -14.31
C MET A 227 3.71 10.15 -13.76
N LEU A 228 3.07 9.31 -12.96
CA LEU A 228 3.55 8.01 -12.54
C LEU A 228 2.79 6.93 -13.31
N VAL A 229 3.48 5.87 -13.71
CA VAL A 229 2.89 4.77 -14.48
C VAL A 229 3.12 3.47 -13.73
N TYR A 230 2.04 2.71 -13.57
CA TYR A 230 2.04 1.40 -12.91
C TYR A 230 1.73 0.29 -13.92
N ARG A 231 2.37 -0.87 -13.75
CA ARG A 231 1.84 -2.15 -14.20
C ARG A 231 1.01 -2.72 -13.05
N ILE A 232 -0.20 -3.13 -13.35
CA ILE A 232 -1.12 -3.79 -12.42
C ILE A 232 -1.38 -5.21 -12.89
N ASN A 233 -1.29 -6.18 -11.98
CA ASN A 233 -1.74 -7.54 -12.21
C ASN A 233 -3.04 -7.78 -11.45
N GLY A 234 -4.17 -7.81 -12.17
CA GLY A 234 -5.49 -7.93 -11.58
C GLY A 234 -5.81 -9.27 -10.90
N ASN A 235 -4.98 -10.28 -11.07
CA ASN A 235 -5.15 -11.61 -10.47
C ASN A 235 -4.40 -11.79 -9.15
N ILE A 236 -3.65 -10.79 -8.72
CA ILE A 236 -2.84 -10.82 -7.51
C ILE A 236 -3.40 -9.80 -6.51
N ASN A 237 -3.28 -10.09 -5.24
CA ASN A 237 -3.63 -9.17 -4.16
C ASN A 237 -2.38 -8.82 -3.36
N GLY A 238 -1.86 -7.61 -3.57
CA GLY A 238 -0.63 -7.14 -2.96
C GLY A 238 0.63 -7.74 -3.57
N ASN A 239 1.77 -7.40 -2.94
CA ASN A 239 3.08 -7.84 -3.41
C ASN A 239 3.80 -8.74 -2.38
N ALA A 240 3.19 -9.05 -1.25
CA ALA A 240 3.84 -9.75 -0.14
C ALA A 240 4.51 -11.06 -0.56
N ASP A 241 3.85 -11.84 -1.42
CA ASP A 241 4.35 -13.10 -1.97
C ASP A 241 5.03 -12.95 -3.35
N GLY A 242 5.19 -11.69 -3.80
CA GLY A 242 5.76 -11.37 -5.11
C GLY A 242 7.25 -11.65 -5.26
N PRO A 243 7.82 -11.51 -6.47
CA PRO A 243 7.12 -11.37 -7.75
C PRO A 243 6.44 -12.66 -8.22
N PRO A 244 5.34 -12.63 -9.00
CA PRO A 244 4.75 -11.44 -9.64
C PRO A 244 4.01 -10.52 -8.68
N ASP A 245 4.02 -9.22 -8.97
CA ASP A 245 3.47 -8.15 -8.14
C ASP A 245 2.10 -7.72 -8.65
N GLU A 246 1.19 -7.37 -7.74
CA GLU A 246 -0.03 -6.66 -8.09
C GLU A 246 0.29 -5.28 -8.66
N VAL A 247 1.15 -4.54 -7.95
CA VAL A 247 1.51 -3.14 -8.28
C VAL A 247 3.01 -3.03 -8.52
N TYR A 248 3.40 -2.56 -9.68
CA TYR A 248 4.78 -2.27 -10.04
C TYR A 248 4.90 -0.87 -10.64
N VAL A 249 5.77 -0.02 -10.09
CA VAL A 249 6.05 1.32 -10.58
C VAL A 249 7.13 1.27 -11.67
N TYR A 250 6.81 1.78 -12.87
CA TYR A 250 7.81 1.91 -13.96
C TYR A 250 8.84 2.99 -13.65
N ARG A 251 10.12 2.67 -13.88
CA ARG A 251 11.28 3.55 -13.62
C ARG A 251 12.45 3.21 -14.51
N PRO A 252 13.35 4.16 -14.81
CA PRO A 252 14.53 3.91 -15.65
C PRO A 252 15.38 2.75 -15.15
N GLY A 253 15.81 1.88 -16.07
CA GLY A 253 16.59 0.67 -15.78
C GLY A 253 15.85 -0.40 -14.97
N GLY A 254 14.55 -0.20 -14.67
CA GLY A 254 13.72 -1.17 -13.98
C GLY A 254 13.21 -2.25 -14.92
N THR A 255 13.23 -3.51 -14.45
CA THR A 255 12.67 -4.69 -15.13
C THR A 255 12.02 -5.60 -14.10
N THR A 256 11.49 -6.74 -14.53
CA THR A 256 11.02 -7.79 -13.60
C THR A 256 12.13 -8.25 -12.63
N TYR A 257 13.41 -8.10 -12.99
CA TYR A 257 14.56 -8.64 -12.24
C TYR A 257 15.52 -7.56 -11.72
N ASN A 258 15.40 -6.32 -12.17
CA ASN A 258 16.27 -5.21 -11.78
C ASN A 258 15.49 -4.09 -11.12
N ASN A 259 16.04 -3.55 -10.02
CA ASN A 259 15.41 -2.44 -9.30
C ASN A 259 15.23 -1.20 -10.16
N GLY A 260 16.18 -0.84 -10.99
CA GLY A 260 16.19 0.47 -11.61
C GLY A 260 16.27 1.59 -10.58
N ASN A 261 15.83 2.80 -10.95
CA ASN A 261 15.88 3.97 -10.10
C ASN A 261 14.46 4.51 -9.78
N LEU A 262 13.91 4.13 -8.63
CA LEU A 262 12.60 4.59 -8.17
C LEU A 262 12.52 6.11 -7.94
N ASN A 263 13.64 6.79 -7.67
CA ASN A 263 13.66 8.24 -7.54
C ASN A 263 13.41 8.98 -8.87
N ASP A 264 13.64 8.29 -9.98
CA ASP A 264 13.42 8.83 -11.32
C ASP A 264 12.19 8.26 -12.02
N ALA A 265 11.21 7.72 -11.28
CA ALA A 265 10.01 7.09 -11.85
C ALA A 265 9.05 8.07 -12.55
N ILE A 266 9.20 9.37 -12.30
CA ILE A 266 8.31 10.41 -12.85
C ILE A 266 8.56 10.64 -14.34
N PHE A 267 7.46 10.68 -15.09
CA PHE A 267 7.41 11.11 -16.49
C PHE A 267 6.88 12.53 -16.59
N SER A 268 7.60 13.42 -17.24
CA SER A 268 7.17 14.77 -17.58
C SER A 268 8.12 15.42 -18.60
N ALA A 269 7.69 16.50 -19.24
CA ALA A 269 8.55 17.31 -20.07
C ALA A 269 9.73 17.93 -19.28
N GLU A 270 9.54 18.18 -17.99
CA GLU A 270 10.61 18.69 -17.11
C GLU A 270 11.73 17.65 -16.89
N THR A 271 11.40 16.36 -16.78
CA THR A 271 12.38 15.28 -16.64
C THR A 271 12.97 14.82 -17.98
N GLY A 272 12.42 15.29 -19.10
CA GLY A 272 12.75 14.82 -20.45
C GLY A 272 12.21 13.44 -20.80
N ARG A 273 11.43 12.80 -19.92
CA ARG A 273 10.71 11.55 -20.20
C ARG A 273 9.27 11.88 -20.55
N THR A 274 9.03 12.02 -21.86
CA THR A 274 7.74 12.46 -22.41
C THR A 274 6.96 11.32 -23.07
N GLU A 275 7.45 10.09 -22.97
CA GLU A 275 6.82 8.91 -23.56
C GLU A 275 7.12 7.64 -22.76
N ILE A 276 6.24 6.66 -22.89
CA ILE A 276 6.46 5.28 -22.48
C ILE A 276 5.80 4.33 -23.47
N ASN A 277 6.59 3.39 -23.99
CA ASN A 277 6.19 2.34 -24.92
C ASN A 277 7.15 1.13 -24.81
N ASP A 278 6.98 0.11 -25.65
CA ASP A 278 7.83 -1.10 -25.60
C ASP A 278 9.29 -0.87 -25.99
N SER A 279 9.65 0.32 -26.48
CA SER A 279 11.01 0.68 -26.95
C SER A 279 11.71 1.73 -26.11
N THR A 280 11.05 2.27 -25.07
CA THR A 280 11.60 3.30 -24.17
C THR A 280 12.35 2.68 -22.98
N ASP A 281 13.02 3.50 -22.17
CA ASP A 281 13.50 3.14 -20.85
C ASP A 281 12.83 4.02 -19.78
N PRO A 282 11.96 3.44 -18.92
CA PRO A 282 11.51 2.05 -18.93
C PRO A 282 10.67 1.71 -20.16
N SER A 283 10.74 0.46 -20.61
CA SER A 283 9.76 -0.07 -21.55
C SER A 283 8.46 -0.42 -20.81
N SER A 284 7.35 -0.52 -21.58
CA SER A 284 6.04 -0.86 -21.02
C SER A 284 5.84 -2.38 -20.81
N PHE A 285 6.83 -3.04 -20.20
CA PHE A 285 6.85 -4.49 -20.07
C PHE A 285 5.77 -5.04 -19.11
N LEU A 286 5.29 -6.25 -19.40
CA LEU A 286 4.53 -7.10 -18.48
C LEU A 286 5.47 -7.96 -17.63
N TYR A 287 4.92 -8.69 -16.63
CA TYR A 287 5.74 -9.61 -15.84
C TYR A 287 6.49 -10.61 -16.75
N GLY A 288 7.76 -10.83 -16.45
CA GLY A 288 8.66 -11.61 -17.31
C GLY A 288 9.29 -10.83 -18.47
N ASP A 289 9.19 -9.50 -18.41
CA ASP A 289 9.77 -8.56 -19.41
C ASP A 289 9.18 -8.72 -20.82
N PHE A 290 7.94 -9.24 -20.93
CA PHE A 290 7.22 -9.31 -22.21
C PHE A 290 6.70 -7.94 -22.61
N PRO A 291 6.63 -7.61 -23.92
CA PRO A 291 6.06 -6.34 -24.40
C PRO A 291 4.64 -6.13 -23.88
N GLY A 292 4.36 -4.97 -23.31
CA GLY A 292 3.06 -4.64 -22.76
C GLY A 292 2.12 -3.93 -23.71
N GLY A 293 2.67 -3.31 -24.75
CA GLY A 293 1.90 -2.63 -25.80
C GLY A 293 1.30 -1.30 -25.38
N LEU A 294 1.69 -0.73 -24.22
CA LEU A 294 1.32 0.65 -23.87
C LEU A 294 2.01 1.61 -24.85
N ASN A 295 1.30 2.66 -25.24
CA ASN A 295 1.89 3.74 -26.04
C ASN A 295 1.32 5.09 -25.59
N ILE A 296 2.07 5.76 -24.73
CA ILE A 296 1.81 7.11 -24.25
C ILE A 296 2.92 8.01 -24.77
N GLN A 297 2.56 9.18 -25.27
CA GLN A 297 3.46 10.18 -25.83
C GLN A 297 3.08 11.58 -25.39
N GLU A 298 3.93 12.56 -25.69
CA GLU A 298 3.68 13.99 -25.46
C GLU A 298 3.27 14.30 -24.01
N ILE A 299 3.88 13.63 -23.03
CA ILE A 299 3.64 13.94 -21.63
C ILE A 299 4.17 15.34 -21.36
N GLY A 300 3.26 16.22 -20.90
CA GLY A 300 3.48 17.65 -20.77
C GLY A 300 4.35 18.06 -19.56
N PHE A 301 4.43 19.37 -19.35
CA PHE A 301 5.01 19.96 -18.14
C PHE A 301 4.03 19.81 -16.96
N PRO A 302 4.56 19.56 -15.73
CA PRO A 302 3.71 19.57 -14.53
C PRO A 302 3.18 20.99 -14.24
N GLY A 303 1.87 21.07 -14.03
CA GLY A 303 1.15 22.31 -13.72
C GLY A 303 0.01 22.03 -12.74
N ASP A 304 -1.11 22.74 -12.90
CA ASP A 304 -2.36 22.40 -12.20
C ASP A 304 -2.96 21.10 -12.75
N ILE A 305 -2.67 20.82 -14.01
CA ILE A 305 -2.89 19.54 -14.68
C ILE A 305 -1.61 19.12 -15.39
N ILE A 306 -1.51 17.83 -15.73
CA ILE A 306 -0.57 17.30 -16.70
C ILE A 306 -1.33 16.59 -17.79
N GLU A 307 -0.96 16.79 -19.04
CA GLU A 307 -1.61 16.14 -20.18
C GLU A 307 -0.68 15.12 -20.82
N PHE A 308 -1.25 14.10 -21.42
CA PHE A 308 -0.55 13.11 -22.22
C PHE A 308 -1.42 12.67 -23.40
N VAL A 309 -0.76 12.14 -24.45
CA VAL A 309 -1.43 11.56 -25.61
C VAL A 309 -1.38 10.05 -25.53
N TYR A 310 -2.54 9.40 -25.62
CA TYR A 310 -2.63 7.95 -25.75
C TYR A 310 -2.79 7.57 -27.22
N TRP A 311 -1.87 6.76 -27.72
CA TRP A 311 -1.89 6.19 -29.05
C TRP A 311 -2.00 4.67 -28.99
N ASN A 312 -2.90 4.09 -29.78
CA ASN A 312 -2.93 2.65 -30.00
C ASN A 312 -2.59 2.37 -31.47
N ILE A 313 -1.41 1.84 -31.75
CA ILE A 313 -1.01 1.49 -33.12
C ILE A 313 -1.57 0.10 -33.44
N PHE A 314 -2.89 -0.02 -33.64
CA PHE A 314 -3.40 -1.10 -34.43
C PHE A 314 -3.17 -0.75 -35.89
N VAL A 315 -2.10 -1.24 -36.51
CA VAL A 315 -1.97 -1.24 -37.96
C VAL A 315 -2.99 -2.24 -38.51
N GLN A 316 -4.15 -1.74 -38.87
CA GLN A 316 -5.12 -2.50 -39.62
C GLN A 316 -4.57 -2.65 -41.04
N THR A 317 -3.79 -3.70 -41.31
CA THR A 317 -3.44 -4.10 -42.68
C THR A 317 -4.69 -4.66 -43.35
N THR A 318 -5.44 -3.78 -44.03
CA THR A 318 -6.42 -4.22 -45.01
C THR A 318 -5.67 -4.80 -46.19
N ILE A 319 -5.58 -6.13 -46.26
CA ILE A 319 -5.20 -6.82 -47.47
C ILE A 319 -6.40 -6.68 -48.41
N SER A 320 -6.35 -5.74 -49.33
CA SER A 320 -7.25 -5.70 -50.51
C SER A 320 -6.83 -6.81 -51.45
N GLY A 321 -7.64 -7.87 -51.56
CA GLY A 321 -7.55 -8.89 -52.59
C GLY A 321 -8.16 -8.40 -53.91
#